data_29ed8824c9e12474ca2a8d6beb92e3f2
#
_entry.id   29ed8824c9e12474ca2a8d6beb92e3f2
#
_cell.length_a   1.000
_cell.length_b   1.000
_cell.length_c   1.000
_cell.angle_alpha   90.00
_cell.angle_beta   90.00
_cell.angle_gamma   90.00
#
_symmetry.space_group_name_H-M   'P 1'
#
loop_
_entity.id
_entity.type
_entity.pdbx_description
1 polymer ?
#
loop_
_entity_poly.entity_id
_entity_poly.type
_entity_poly.pdbx_seq_one_letter_code
_entity_poly.pdbx_strand_id
1 'polypeptide(L)'
;MRYVPNLIPDNRKVLKDYFKGGIYHSRKQKPLLTIGGWLLGILFLLWSFPALIYPPLSLVCFLLGISLFPPGHNLIEKIFRFRWTTKIKTIFCTVLLVLIIPFSVLYGRAATRLTDEETAKEQQQQQAKIAADNKEIQRKDSLNTHIQSVIRLEKADRLDEAAAELRLARTFAATQTDSDLIAKTDTNLILLHTFDLVHSGQYMIALPQLTTLISLHSDDANLRYNRALCYSKLGKIPEAVLDCDTAALLGDSVEAEALNDRINPVTKHIAYYETRCCDGTTSDATGRGACSHHGGVCEWHAPVYEESRKYE
;
A
#
# COMPACT_ATOMS: atom_id res chain seq x y z
N MET A 1 -71.94 4.52 80.58
CA MET A 1 -70.80 5.44 80.47
C MET A 1 -71.31 6.83 80.75
N ARG A 2 -70.79 7.48 81.76
CA ARG A 2 -71.13 8.87 82.02
C ARG A 2 -70.33 9.76 81.12
N TYR A 3 -71.03 10.42 80.22
CA TYR A 3 -70.41 11.48 79.42
C TYR A 3 -69.95 12.57 80.33
N VAL A 4 -68.65 12.89 80.33
CA VAL A 4 -68.10 13.97 81.13
C VAL A 4 -68.02 15.21 80.23
N PRO A 5 -68.99 16.12 80.33
CA PRO A 5 -69.12 17.26 79.43
C PRO A 5 -67.97 18.22 79.44
N ASN A 6 -67.14 18.15 80.50
CA ASN A 6 -66.05 19.12 80.77
C ASN A 6 -64.76 18.78 80.06
N LEU A 7 -64.67 17.64 79.32
CA LEU A 7 -63.47 17.26 78.55
C LEU A 7 -63.50 17.81 77.12
N ILE A 8 -64.64 18.24 76.63
CA ILE A 8 -64.75 18.92 75.35
C ILE A 8 -65.28 20.34 75.70
N PRO A 9 -64.47 21.36 75.56
CA PRO A 9 -64.91 22.71 75.80
C PRO A 9 -66.00 23.05 74.80
N ASP A 10 -67.19 23.47 75.37
CA ASP A 10 -68.34 23.93 74.58
C ASP A 10 -68.05 25.17 73.74
N ASN A 11 -66.91 25.74 73.95
CA ASN A 11 -66.46 26.93 73.27
C ASN A 11 -65.74 26.59 71.98
N ARG A 12 -66.48 26.55 70.85
CA ARG A 12 -65.96 26.36 69.53
C ARG A 12 -64.78 27.29 69.15
N LYS A 13 -64.59 28.40 69.87
CA LYS A 13 -63.45 29.29 69.71
C LYS A 13 -62.15 28.64 70.18
N VAL A 14 -62.19 27.99 71.35
CA VAL A 14 -60.98 27.31 71.89
C VAL A 14 -60.54 26.16 71.03
N LEU A 15 -61.50 25.40 70.50
CA LEU A 15 -61.14 24.37 69.53
C LEU A 15 -60.58 24.93 68.23
N LYS A 16 -61.15 26.03 67.73
CA LYS A 16 -60.60 26.73 66.58
C LYS A 16 -59.18 27.27 66.79
N ASP A 17 -58.90 27.75 67.95
CA ASP A 17 -57.58 28.27 68.28
C ASP A 17 -56.59 27.18 68.65
N TYR A 18 -57.03 26.04 69.17
CA TYR A 18 -56.18 24.86 69.42
C TYR A 18 -55.74 24.25 68.03
N PHE A 19 -56.63 24.18 67.08
CA PHE A 19 -56.27 23.71 65.70
C PHE A 19 -55.69 24.80 64.81
N LYS A 20 -55.85 26.10 65.21
CA LYS A 20 -55.09 27.19 64.55
C LYS A 20 -53.71 27.36 65.10
N GLY A 21 -53.45 26.84 66.33
CA GLY A 21 -52.18 26.91 67.02
C GLY A 21 -51.15 25.95 66.42
N GLY A 22 -50.58 26.30 65.32
CA GLY A 22 -49.19 26.11 65.11
C GLY A 22 -48.65 24.77 64.61
N ILE A 23 -49.41 23.69 64.44
CA ILE A 23 -48.86 22.42 63.92
C ILE A 23 -49.22 22.20 62.45
N TYR A 24 -50.24 22.87 61.95
CA TYR A 24 -50.66 22.77 60.56
C TYR A 24 -50.76 24.14 59.86
N HIS A 25 -49.77 24.98 60.01
CA HIS A 25 -49.43 25.90 58.94
C HIS A 25 -48.66 25.08 57.89
N SER A 26 -49.33 24.24 57.13
CA SER A 26 -48.90 23.95 55.82
C SER A 26 -48.93 25.28 55.08
N ARG A 27 -47.82 25.96 55.05
CA ARG A 27 -47.59 27.09 54.15
C ARG A 27 -47.94 26.54 52.80
N LYS A 28 -49.10 26.94 52.24
CA LYS A 28 -49.45 26.65 50.83
C LYS A 28 -48.33 27.19 50.01
N GLN A 29 -47.34 26.32 49.76
CA GLN A 29 -46.29 26.63 48.81
C GLN A 29 -47.00 26.90 47.50
N LYS A 30 -46.80 28.08 46.94
CA LYS A 30 -47.39 28.45 45.63
C LYS A 30 -46.91 27.37 44.66
N PRO A 31 -47.81 26.59 44.02
CA PRO A 31 -47.45 25.44 43.21
C PRO A 31 -46.45 25.81 42.10
N LEU A 32 -46.54 27.04 41.61
CA LEU A 32 -45.65 27.59 40.57
C LEU A 32 -44.19 27.69 41.05
N LEU A 33 -43.94 28.08 42.31
CA LEU A 33 -42.56 28.17 42.87
C LEU A 33 -41.95 26.79 43.10
N THR A 34 -42.77 25.80 43.43
CA THR A 34 -42.31 24.43 43.64
C THR A 34 -41.95 23.77 42.29
N ILE A 35 -42.76 23.95 41.23
CA ILE A 35 -42.51 23.46 39.87
C ILE A 35 -41.27 24.14 39.29
N GLY A 36 -41.11 25.46 39.49
CA GLY A 36 -39.89 26.18 39.06
C GLY A 36 -38.63 25.66 39.71
N GLY A 37 -38.68 25.34 41.03
CA GLY A 37 -37.54 24.75 41.76
C GLY A 37 -37.16 23.35 41.25
N TRP A 38 -38.13 22.52 40.82
CA TRP A 38 -37.87 21.23 40.19
C TRP A 38 -37.18 21.39 38.85
N LEU A 39 -37.70 22.24 37.97
CA LEU A 39 -37.16 22.46 36.62
C LEU A 39 -35.75 23.04 36.68
N LEU A 40 -35.53 24.09 37.46
CA LEU A 40 -34.23 24.71 37.61
C LEU A 40 -33.21 23.77 38.28
N GLY A 41 -33.62 23.02 39.31
CA GLY A 41 -32.75 22.07 39.99
C GLY A 41 -32.27 20.97 39.04
N ILE A 42 -33.17 20.39 38.27
CA ILE A 42 -32.82 19.38 37.25
C ILE A 42 -31.92 19.98 36.16
N LEU A 43 -32.20 21.18 35.68
CA LEU A 43 -31.38 21.86 34.66
C LEU A 43 -29.93 22.04 35.14
N PHE A 44 -29.71 22.53 36.36
CA PHE A 44 -28.36 22.69 36.89
C PHE A 44 -27.65 21.36 37.16
N LEU A 45 -28.38 20.33 37.58
CA LEU A 45 -27.81 18.98 37.70
C LEU A 45 -27.36 18.43 36.36
N LEU A 46 -28.18 18.56 35.32
CA LEU A 46 -27.81 18.15 33.99
C LEU A 46 -26.61 18.96 33.42
N TRP A 47 -26.58 20.26 33.71
CA TRP A 47 -25.48 21.12 33.24
C TRP A 47 -24.18 20.88 34.01
N SER A 48 -24.21 20.23 35.17
CA SER A 48 -22.98 19.82 35.86
C SER A 48 -22.16 18.78 35.10
N PHE A 49 -22.78 17.96 34.23
CA PHE A 49 -22.07 16.93 33.44
C PHE A 49 -21.11 17.50 32.38
N PRO A 50 -21.52 18.39 31.45
CA PRO A 50 -20.60 18.99 30.50
C PRO A 50 -19.54 19.88 31.17
N ALA A 51 -19.82 20.40 32.37
CA ALA A 51 -18.88 21.18 33.14
C ALA A 51 -17.80 20.36 33.88
N LEU A 52 -17.80 19.01 33.75
CA LEU A 52 -16.78 18.12 34.36
C LEU A 52 -15.35 18.40 33.83
N ILE A 53 -15.21 19.02 32.65
CA ILE A 53 -13.92 19.50 32.12
C ILE A 53 -13.28 20.52 33.09
N TYR A 54 -14.09 21.28 33.82
CA TYR A 54 -13.62 22.22 34.82
C TYR A 54 -14.28 21.92 36.18
N PRO A 55 -13.64 21.14 37.08
CA PRO A 55 -14.21 20.64 38.34
C PRO A 55 -14.83 21.69 39.23
N PRO A 56 -14.26 22.92 39.36
CA PRO A 56 -14.88 23.95 40.20
C PRO A 56 -16.25 24.40 39.71
N LEU A 57 -16.45 24.55 38.41
CA LEU A 57 -17.74 24.93 37.83
C LEU A 57 -18.77 23.82 37.97
N SER A 58 -18.37 22.58 37.74
CA SER A 58 -19.21 21.39 37.89
C SER A 58 -19.72 21.28 39.35
N LEU A 59 -18.84 21.48 40.32
CA LEU A 59 -19.20 21.44 41.75
C LEU A 59 -20.18 22.54 42.12
N VAL A 60 -19.98 23.77 41.62
CA VAL A 60 -20.94 24.90 41.88
C VAL A 60 -22.30 24.60 41.26
N CYS A 61 -22.36 24.15 40.03
CA CYS A 61 -23.60 23.78 39.35
C CYS A 61 -24.32 22.62 40.07
N PHE A 62 -23.58 21.62 40.53
CA PHE A 62 -24.11 20.47 41.24
C PHE A 62 -24.71 20.89 42.59
N LEU A 63 -23.99 21.69 43.39
CA LEU A 63 -24.47 22.21 44.66
C LEU A 63 -25.71 23.11 44.51
N LEU A 64 -25.73 23.92 43.45
CA LEU A 64 -26.87 24.77 43.13
C LEU A 64 -28.08 23.92 42.70
N GLY A 65 -27.87 22.90 41.88
CA GLY A 65 -28.88 21.94 41.49
C GLY A 65 -29.53 21.24 42.70
N ILE A 66 -28.71 20.67 43.59
CA ILE A 66 -29.21 20.01 44.81
C ILE A 66 -29.94 21.01 45.74
N SER A 67 -29.43 22.24 45.83
CA SER A 67 -30.03 23.28 46.70
C SER A 67 -31.40 23.76 46.20
N LEU A 68 -31.61 23.83 44.89
CA LEU A 68 -32.87 24.18 44.26
C LEU A 68 -33.86 23.02 44.18
N PHE A 69 -33.39 21.81 44.16
CA PHE A 69 -34.20 20.61 44.06
C PHE A 69 -34.91 20.31 45.38
N PRO A 70 -36.26 20.26 45.44
CA PRO A 70 -36.99 20.13 46.70
C PRO A 70 -36.61 18.91 47.54
N PRO A 71 -36.37 17.69 47.01
CA PRO A 71 -35.86 16.57 47.77
C PRO A 71 -34.42 16.76 48.28
N GLY A 72 -33.61 17.57 47.61
CA GLY A 72 -32.22 17.82 47.98
C GLY A 72 -32.09 18.55 49.33
N HIS A 73 -33.08 19.37 49.69
CA HIS A 73 -33.11 20.03 51.00
C HIS A 73 -33.13 19.04 52.16
N ASN A 74 -33.96 18.00 52.04
CA ASN A 74 -34.08 16.98 53.09
C ASN A 74 -32.77 16.19 53.24
N LEU A 75 -32.05 16.00 52.12
CA LEU A 75 -30.75 15.32 52.10
C LEU A 75 -29.67 16.16 52.79
N ILE A 76 -29.60 17.46 52.48
CA ILE A 76 -28.64 18.39 53.07
C ILE A 76 -28.91 18.55 54.59
N GLU A 77 -30.17 18.72 55.02
CA GLU A 77 -30.55 18.81 56.44
C GLU A 77 -30.19 17.52 57.20
N LYS A 78 -30.30 16.38 56.57
CA LYS A 78 -29.94 15.06 57.13
C LYS A 78 -28.43 14.88 57.28
N ILE A 79 -27.65 15.32 56.30
CA ILE A 79 -26.18 15.20 56.29
C ILE A 79 -25.54 16.18 57.27
N PHE A 80 -25.94 17.46 57.21
CA PHE A 80 -25.31 18.53 58.00
C PHE A 80 -25.94 18.77 59.38
N ARG A 81 -27.04 18.05 59.68
CA ARG A 81 -27.79 18.21 60.97
C ARG A 81 -28.18 19.68 61.33
N PHE A 82 -28.30 20.53 60.26
CA PHE A 82 -28.54 21.96 60.38
C PHE A 82 -29.89 22.32 59.72
N ARG A 83 -30.77 23.05 60.52
CA ARG A 83 -32.05 23.51 59.97
C ARG A 83 -31.85 24.71 59.05
N TRP A 84 -32.07 24.50 57.73
CA TRP A 84 -31.97 25.55 56.77
C TRP A 84 -33.18 26.49 56.82
N THR A 85 -32.96 27.69 57.31
CA THR A 85 -34.00 28.75 57.27
C THR A 85 -34.09 29.30 55.86
N THR A 86 -35.25 29.83 55.45
CA THR A 86 -35.45 30.38 54.07
C THR A 86 -34.44 31.48 53.74
N LYS A 87 -34.02 32.26 54.69
CA LYS A 87 -33.01 33.33 54.57
C LYS A 87 -31.63 32.77 54.22
N ILE A 88 -31.20 31.71 54.88
CA ILE A 88 -29.92 31.05 54.61
C ILE A 88 -29.92 30.41 53.22
N LYS A 89 -31.02 29.78 52.80
CA LYS A 89 -31.17 29.21 51.46
C LYS A 89 -31.04 30.28 50.36
N THR A 90 -31.71 31.40 50.51
CA THR A 90 -31.61 32.48 49.51
C THR A 90 -30.20 33.04 49.41
N ILE A 91 -29.54 33.30 50.55
CA ILE A 91 -28.15 33.78 50.58
C ILE A 91 -27.21 32.75 49.91
N PHE A 92 -27.35 31.47 50.23
CA PHE A 92 -26.51 30.41 49.65
C PHE A 92 -26.68 30.28 48.12
N CYS A 93 -27.93 30.27 47.65
CA CYS A 93 -28.22 30.25 46.22
C CYS A 93 -27.71 31.51 45.50
N THR A 94 -27.83 32.69 46.08
CA THR A 94 -27.33 33.95 45.49
C THR A 94 -25.80 33.95 45.41
N VAL A 95 -25.09 33.47 46.41
CA VAL A 95 -23.65 33.34 46.43
C VAL A 95 -23.19 32.36 45.35
N LEU A 96 -23.84 31.19 45.24
CA LEU A 96 -23.51 30.21 44.19
C LEU A 96 -23.79 30.75 42.77
N LEU A 97 -24.88 31.51 42.57
CA LEU A 97 -25.18 32.16 41.31
C LEU A 97 -24.13 33.21 40.90
N VAL A 98 -23.69 34.01 41.87
CA VAL A 98 -22.61 34.99 41.59
C VAL A 98 -21.29 34.30 41.25
N LEU A 99 -21.00 33.14 41.85
CA LEU A 99 -19.80 32.35 41.55
C LEU A 99 -19.84 31.69 40.16
N ILE A 100 -21.02 31.45 39.58
CA ILE A 100 -21.12 30.88 38.22
C ILE A 100 -20.44 31.76 37.19
N ILE A 101 -20.57 33.09 37.26
CA ILE A 101 -20.02 34.02 36.27
C ILE A 101 -18.49 33.87 36.11
N PRO A 102 -17.68 34.03 37.18
CA PRO A 102 -16.23 33.88 37.04
C PRO A 102 -15.81 32.45 36.64
N PHE A 103 -16.50 31.42 37.18
CA PHE A 103 -16.17 30.05 36.86
C PHE A 103 -16.58 29.68 35.42
N SER A 104 -17.66 30.23 34.86
CA SER A 104 -18.05 30.05 33.47
C SER A 104 -17.05 30.70 32.51
N VAL A 105 -16.51 31.87 32.85
CA VAL A 105 -15.45 32.52 32.07
C VAL A 105 -14.16 31.69 32.07
N LEU A 106 -13.78 31.16 33.24
CA LEU A 106 -12.61 30.28 33.37
C LEU A 106 -12.81 28.95 32.62
N TYR A 107 -14.02 28.39 32.70
CA TYR A 107 -14.40 27.21 31.93
C TYR A 107 -14.29 27.46 30.41
N GLY A 108 -14.85 28.57 29.91
CA GLY A 108 -14.75 28.95 28.51
C GLY A 108 -13.29 29.04 28.06
N ARG A 109 -12.44 29.72 28.85
CA ARG A 109 -11.00 29.80 28.55
C ARG A 109 -10.27 28.46 28.60
N ALA A 110 -10.66 27.57 29.52
CA ALA A 110 -10.07 26.23 29.56
C ALA A 110 -10.52 25.37 28.36
N ALA A 111 -11.79 25.44 28.00
CA ALA A 111 -12.33 24.72 26.84
C ALA A 111 -11.70 25.19 25.51
N THR A 112 -11.58 26.53 25.33
CA THR A 112 -10.92 27.05 24.12
C THR A 112 -9.46 26.63 24.04
N ARG A 113 -8.72 26.65 25.15
CA ARG A 113 -7.31 26.17 25.14
C ARG A 113 -7.19 24.72 24.72
N LEU A 114 -8.06 23.82 25.17
CA LEU A 114 -8.04 22.42 24.76
C LEU A 114 -8.35 22.24 23.26
N THR A 115 -9.36 22.98 22.77
CA THR A 115 -9.67 22.96 21.33
C THR A 115 -8.54 23.56 20.48
N ASP A 116 -7.91 24.63 20.95
CA ASP A 116 -6.78 25.26 20.25
C ASP A 116 -5.55 24.34 20.23
N GLU A 117 -5.28 23.61 21.31
CA GLU A 117 -4.20 22.63 21.36
C GLU A 117 -4.45 21.41 20.44
N GLU A 118 -5.70 20.92 20.36
CA GLU A 118 -6.09 19.85 19.45
C GLU A 118 -5.96 20.28 18.00
N THR A 119 -6.50 21.47 17.66
CA THR A 119 -6.40 22.00 16.29
C THR A 119 -4.95 22.29 15.89
N ALA A 120 -4.11 22.77 16.81
CA ALA A 120 -2.69 22.99 16.55
C ALA A 120 -1.95 21.68 16.29
N LYS A 121 -2.25 20.61 17.05
CA LYS A 121 -1.69 19.26 16.83
C LYS A 121 -2.11 18.68 15.47
N GLU A 122 -3.39 18.81 15.14
CA GLU A 122 -3.90 18.34 13.84
C GLU A 122 -3.24 19.10 12.67
N GLN A 123 -3.12 20.42 12.78
CA GLN A 123 -2.44 21.25 11.77
C GLN A 123 -0.96 20.86 11.63
N GLN A 124 -0.27 20.61 12.74
CA GLN A 124 1.12 20.17 12.73
C GLN A 124 1.28 18.80 12.06
N GLN A 125 0.40 17.86 12.37
CA GLN A 125 0.39 16.53 11.74
C GLN A 125 0.11 16.62 10.25
N GLN A 126 -0.85 17.47 9.85
CA GLN A 126 -1.18 17.67 8.45
C GLN A 126 -0.03 18.33 7.68
N GLN A 127 0.63 19.33 8.25
CA GLN A 127 1.82 19.96 7.66
C GLN A 127 2.98 18.96 7.52
N ALA A 128 3.22 18.14 8.55
CA ALA A 128 4.25 17.09 8.50
C ALA A 128 3.96 16.06 7.40
N LYS A 129 2.69 15.67 7.24
CA LYS A 129 2.27 14.77 6.16
C LYS A 129 2.47 15.38 4.77
N ILE A 130 2.04 16.63 4.57
CA ILE A 130 2.26 17.35 3.30
C ILE A 130 3.75 17.48 3.00
N ALA A 131 4.58 17.78 4.00
CA ALA A 131 6.02 17.88 3.81
C ALA A 131 6.65 16.51 3.43
N ALA A 132 6.18 15.41 4.02
CA ALA A 132 6.60 14.06 3.67
C ALA A 132 6.17 13.67 2.24
N ASP A 133 4.93 13.96 1.87
CA ASP A 133 4.40 13.71 0.53
C ASP A 133 5.16 14.52 -0.54
N ASN A 134 5.43 15.80 -0.28
CA ASN A 134 6.23 16.65 -1.18
C ASN A 134 7.65 16.11 -1.36
N LYS A 135 8.28 15.64 -0.30
CA LYS A 135 9.62 15.04 -0.36
C LYS A 135 9.61 13.76 -1.20
N GLU A 136 8.57 12.95 -1.07
CA GLU A 136 8.43 11.72 -1.86
C GLU A 136 8.17 12.02 -3.34
N ILE A 137 7.37 13.04 -3.65
CA ILE A 137 7.16 13.52 -5.04
C ILE A 137 8.49 13.97 -5.64
N GLN A 138 9.25 14.81 -4.94
CA GLN A 138 10.57 15.27 -5.42
C GLN A 138 11.54 14.12 -5.66
N ARG A 139 11.55 13.11 -4.78
CA ARG A 139 12.36 11.91 -4.95
C ARG A 139 12.00 11.17 -6.23
N LYS A 140 10.69 10.94 -6.47
CA LYS A 140 10.19 10.27 -7.68
C LYS A 140 10.47 11.05 -8.96
N ASP A 141 10.32 12.36 -8.91
CA ASP A 141 10.64 13.23 -10.05
C ASP A 141 12.13 13.16 -10.39
N SER A 142 13.00 13.15 -9.37
CA SER A 142 14.45 12.98 -9.58
C SER A 142 14.77 11.61 -10.19
N LEU A 143 14.20 10.52 -9.66
CA LEU A 143 14.36 9.19 -10.23
C LEU A 143 13.94 9.16 -11.70
N ASN A 144 12.73 9.66 -12.01
CA ASN A 144 12.22 9.67 -13.38
C ASN A 144 13.10 10.51 -14.31
N THR A 145 13.60 11.65 -13.85
CA THR A 145 14.50 12.51 -14.63
C THR A 145 15.76 11.78 -15.04
N HIS A 146 16.40 11.08 -14.11
CA HIS A 146 17.59 10.28 -14.41
C HIS A 146 17.28 9.10 -15.33
N ILE A 147 16.18 8.37 -15.13
CA ILE A 147 15.76 7.30 -16.04
C ILE A 147 15.49 7.80 -17.46
N GLN A 148 14.84 8.96 -17.61
CA GLN A 148 14.63 9.57 -18.94
C GLN A 148 15.96 10.02 -19.57
N SER A 149 16.92 10.45 -18.77
CA SER A 149 18.27 10.76 -19.25
C SER A 149 18.99 9.50 -19.74
N VAL A 150 18.88 8.37 -19.03
CA VAL A 150 19.41 7.07 -19.47
C VAL A 150 18.83 6.72 -20.84
N ILE A 151 17.49 6.71 -20.99
CA ILE A 151 16.84 6.37 -22.27
C ILE A 151 17.28 7.29 -23.42
N ARG A 152 17.50 8.58 -23.11
CA ARG A 152 18.00 9.52 -24.13
C ARG A 152 19.43 9.23 -24.54
N LEU A 153 20.29 8.90 -23.57
CA LEU A 153 21.70 8.58 -23.80
C LEU A 153 21.85 7.24 -24.54
N GLU A 154 21.04 6.23 -24.21
CA GLU A 154 20.94 4.96 -24.95
C GLU A 154 20.63 5.21 -26.45
N LYS A 155 19.63 6.07 -26.73
CA LYS A 155 19.29 6.44 -28.13
C LYS A 155 20.39 7.22 -28.85
N ALA A 156 21.26 7.88 -28.10
CA ALA A 156 22.40 8.63 -28.62
C ALA A 156 23.69 7.79 -28.67
N ASP A 157 23.61 6.49 -28.37
CA ASP A 157 24.74 5.56 -28.32
C ASP A 157 25.86 5.98 -27.35
N ARG A 158 25.48 6.66 -26.26
CA ARG A 158 26.37 7.12 -25.20
C ARG A 158 26.27 6.25 -23.96
N LEU A 159 26.61 4.97 -24.10
CA LEU A 159 26.32 3.93 -23.12
C LEU A 159 27.03 4.14 -21.76
N ASP A 160 28.28 4.64 -21.77
CA ASP A 160 29.02 4.96 -20.53
C ASP A 160 28.34 6.03 -19.69
N GLU A 161 27.85 7.07 -20.37
CA GLU A 161 27.14 8.15 -19.69
C GLU A 161 25.75 7.68 -19.22
N ALA A 162 25.08 6.83 -19.98
CA ALA A 162 23.83 6.19 -19.57
C ALA A 162 24.03 5.37 -18.28
N ALA A 163 25.13 4.62 -18.20
CA ALA A 163 25.50 3.87 -17.00
C ALA A 163 25.78 4.77 -15.79
N ALA A 164 26.38 5.95 -16.01
CA ALA A 164 26.60 6.92 -14.94
C ALA A 164 25.27 7.50 -14.43
N GLU A 165 24.37 7.89 -15.32
CA GLU A 165 23.02 8.35 -14.96
C GLU A 165 22.19 7.28 -14.25
N LEU A 166 22.29 6.03 -14.63
CA LEU A 166 21.61 4.91 -13.97
C LEU A 166 22.14 4.71 -12.54
N ARG A 167 23.44 4.93 -12.31
CA ARG A 167 24.01 4.91 -10.93
C ARG A 167 23.41 6.03 -10.07
N LEU A 168 23.21 7.22 -10.64
CA LEU A 168 22.54 8.31 -9.93
C LEU A 168 21.07 7.98 -9.66
N ALA A 169 20.36 7.42 -10.63
CA ALA A 169 18.97 6.97 -10.44
C ALA A 169 18.82 6.00 -9.26
N ARG A 170 19.78 5.09 -9.05
CA ARG A 170 19.79 4.13 -7.92
C ARG A 170 19.80 4.81 -6.55
N THR A 171 20.35 6.01 -6.42
CA THR A 171 20.37 6.74 -5.14
C THR A 171 18.99 7.25 -4.73
N PHE A 172 18.06 7.35 -5.68
CA PHE A 172 16.69 7.77 -5.45
C PHE A 172 15.70 6.60 -5.31
N ALA A 173 16.15 5.36 -5.47
CA ALA A 173 15.29 4.19 -5.27
C ALA A 173 14.98 3.99 -3.79
N ALA A 174 13.69 3.88 -3.45
CA ALA A 174 13.23 3.65 -2.09
C ALA A 174 12.19 2.53 -2.01
N THR A 175 11.52 2.20 -3.10
CA THR A 175 10.49 1.17 -3.17
C THR A 175 10.93 0.00 -4.04
N GLN A 176 10.26 -1.15 -3.88
CA GLN A 176 10.51 -2.31 -4.75
C GLN A 176 10.22 -1.98 -6.22
N THR A 177 9.18 -1.21 -6.49
CA THR A 177 8.84 -0.77 -7.85
C THR A 177 9.93 0.10 -8.48
N ASP A 178 10.59 0.95 -7.68
CA ASP A 178 11.74 1.74 -8.17
C ASP A 178 12.92 0.81 -8.50
N SER A 179 13.18 -0.17 -7.65
CA SER A 179 14.24 -1.16 -7.87
C SER A 179 14.00 -2.01 -9.11
N ASP A 180 12.76 -2.43 -9.33
CA ASP A 180 12.38 -3.21 -10.51
C ASP A 180 12.52 -2.39 -11.81
N LEU A 181 12.16 -1.10 -11.76
CA LEU A 181 12.35 -0.19 -12.89
C LEU A 181 13.84 -0.01 -13.22
N ILE A 182 14.67 0.18 -12.21
CA ILE A 182 16.12 0.31 -12.37
C ILE A 182 16.72 -0.99 -12.90
N ALA A 183 16.33 -2.15 -12.36
CA ALA A 183 16.81 -3.45 -12.82
C ALA A 183 16.46 -3.70 -14.30
N LYS A 184 15.24 -3.35 -14.72
CA LYS A 184 14.83 -3.43 -16.11
C LYS A 184 15.68 -2.52 -17.01
N THR A 185 15.92 -1.28 -16.59
CA THR A 185 16.73 -0.32 -17.35
C THR A 185 18.18 -0.79 -17.42
N ASP A 186 18.73 -1.32 -16.33
CA ASP A 186 20.08 -1.88 -16.26
C ASP A 186 20.25 -3.07 -17.24
N THR A 187 19.26 -3.98 -17.26
CA THR A 187 19.25 -5.11 -18.20
C THR A 187 19.25 -4.65 -19.65
N ASN A 188 18.46 -3.64 -19.98
CA ASN A 188 18.45 -3.06 -21.33
C ASN A 188 19.80 -2.44 -21.71
N LEU A 189 20.41 -1.70 -20.78
CA LEU A 189 21.71 -1.09 -20.99
C LEU A 189 22.81 -2.15 -21.19
N ILE A 190 22.82 -3.23 -20.40
CA ILE A 190 23.74 -4.35 -20.56
C ILE A 190 23.52 -5.01 -21.93
N LEU A 191 22.27 -5.18 -22.36
CA LEU A 191 21.93 -5.75 -23.67
C LEU A 191 22.52 -4.91 -24.81
N LEU A 192 22.30 -3.60 -24.80
CA LEU A 192 22.83 -2.68 -25.81
C LEU A 192 24.35 -2.68 -25.85
N HIS A 193 25.00 -2.58 -24.68
CA HIS A 193 26.44 -2.64 -24.57
C HIS A 193 27.00 -3.98 -25.07
N THR A 194 26.32 -5.09 -24.78
CA THR A 194 26.73 -6.42 -25.27
C THR A 194 26.66 -6.52 -26.79
N PHE A 195 25.61 -5.95 -27.39
CA PHE A 195 25.50 -5.91 -28.88
C PHE A 195 26.56 -5.01 -29.50
N ASP A 196 26.90 -3.88 -28.86
CA ASP A 196 28.01 -3.03 -29.32
C ASP A 196 29.35 -3.79 -29.27
N LEU A 197 29.62 -4.55 -28.21
CA LEU A 197 30.78 -5.44 -28.15
C LEU A 197 30.82 -6.48 -29.29
N VAL A 198 29.68 -7.06 -29.67
CA VAL A 198 29.59 -7.99 -30.77
C VAL A 198 29.88 -7.27 -32.08
N HIS A 199 29.27 -6.10 -32.31
CA HIS A 199 29.50 -5.31 -33.52
C HIS A 199 30.94 -4.79 -33.67
N SER A 200 31.55 -4.43 -32.57
CA SER A 200 32.95 -3.98 -32.50
C SER A 200 33.97 -5.15 -32.60
N GLY A 201 33.50 -6.41 -32.68
CA GLY A 201 34.34 -7.59 -32.81
C GLY A 201 34.99 -8.06 -31.48
N GLN A 202 34.55 -7.54 -30.33
CA GLN A 202 35.04 -7.92 -29.02
C GLN A 202 34.38 -9.19 -28.50
N TYR A 203 34.37 -10.26 -29.30
CA TYR A 203 33.60 -11.50 -29.07
C TYR A 203 33.92 -12.19 -27.72
N MET A 204 35.20 -12.17 -27.29
CA MET A 204 35.62 -12.78 -26.05
C MET A 204 35.00 -12.09 -24.82
N ILE A 205 34.76 -10.78 -24.90
CA ILE A 205 34.15 -9.97 -23.82
C ILE A 205 32.63 -10.11 -23.90
N ALA A 206 32.04 -10.13 -25.07
CA ALA A 206 30.59 -10.26 -25.26
C ALA A 206 30.05 -11.63 -24.81
N LEU A 207 30.82 -12.72 -25.03
CA LEU A 207 30.38 -14.10 -24.82
C LEU A 207 29.82 -14.37 -23.38
N PRO A 208 30.53 -14.04 -22.29
CA PRO A 208 30.01 -14.26 -20.95
C PRO A 208 28.77 -13.41 -20.64
N GLN A 209 28.68 -12.20 -21.18
CA GLN A 209 27.52 -11.34 -21.02
C GLN A 209 26.28 -11.91 -21.72
N LEU A 210 26.44 -12.37 -22.98
CA LEU A 210 25.39 -13.08 -23.74
C LEU A 210 24.91 -14.32 -23.00
N THR A 211 25.84 -15.10 -22.41
CA THR A 211 25.49 -16.30 -21.65
C THR A 211 24.64 -15.96 -20.43
N THR A 212 24.97 -14.87 -19.71
CA THR A 212 24.19 -14.38 -18.59
C THR A 212 22.80 -13.88 -19.06
N LEU A 213 22.74 -13.09 -20.13
CA LEU A 213 21.48 -12.59 -20.67
C LEU A 213 20.56 -13.74 -21.13
N ILE A 214 21.09 -14.79 -21.79
CA ILE A 214 20.33 -15.99 -22.20
C ILE A 214 19.80 -16.75 -20.97
N SER A 215 20.51 -16.75 -19.86
CA SER A 215 20.01 -17.38 -18.63
C SER A 215 18.80 -16.66 -18.04
N LEU A 216 18.67 -15.35 -18.27
CA LEU A 216 17.55 -14.52 -17.85
C LEU A 216 16.40 -14.49 -18.89
N HIS A 217 16.75 -14.59 -20.17
CA HIS A 217 15.84 -14.52 -21.32
C HIS A 217 16.10 -15.70 -22.26
N SER A 218 15.72 -16.91 -21.84
CA SER A 218 16.03 -18.16 -22.51
C SER A 218 15.35 -18.34 -23.87
N ASP A 219 14.29 -17.60 -24.13
CA ASP A 219 13.44 -17.60 -25.30
C ASP A 219 13.78 -16.50 -26.33
N ASP A 220 14.83 -15.72 -26.08
CA ASP A 220 15.26 -14.67 -27.01
C ASP A 220 16.20 -15.26 -28.10
N ALA A 221 15.66 -15.39 -29.34
CA ALA A 221 16.39 -15.86 -30.48
C ALA A 221 17.58 -14.96 -30.87
N ASN A 222 17.44 -13.62 -30.70
CA ASN A 222 18.50 -12.67 -31.04
C ASN A 222 19.74 -12.81 -30.15
N LEU A 223 19.54 -13.06 -28.85
CA LEU A 223 20.65 -13.33 -27.95
C LEU A 223 21.44 -14.57 -28.33
N ARG A 224 20.73 -15.64 -28.73
CA ARG A 224 21.35 -16.89 -29.17
C ARG A 224 22.07 -16.69 -30.49
N TYR A 225 21.47 -16.01 -31.49
CA TYR A 225 22.14 -15.66 -32.72
C TYR A 225 23.44 -14.88 -32.49
N ASN A 226 23.41 -13.86 -31.64
CA ASN A 226 24.61 -13.07 -31.32
C ASN A 226 25.68 -13.91 -30.63
N ARG A 227 25.29 -14.87 -29.76
CA ARG A 227 26.23 -15.80 -29.14
C ARG A 227 26.80 -16.79 -30.17
N ALA A 228 25.97 -17.31 -31.08
CA ALA A 228 26.42 -18.13 -32.19
C ALA A 228 27.42 -17.40 -33.07
N LEU A 229 27.17 -16.11 -33.37
CA LEU A 229 28.11 -15.27 -34.09
C LEU A 229 29.47 -15.16 -33.37
N CYS A 230 29.46 -14.91 -32.05
CA CYS A 230 30.67 -14.89 -31.26
C CYS A 230 31.40 -16.23 -31.28
N TYR A 231 30.71 -17.35 -31.09
CA TYR A 231 31.31 -18.69 -31.17
C TYR A 231 31.92 -18.96 -32.54
N SER A 232 31.23 -18.63 -33.63
CA SER A 232 31.72 -18.82 -34.99
C SER A 232 33.03 -18.05 -35.25
N LYS A 233 33.08 -16.79 -34.77
CA LYS A 233 34.28 -15.92 -34.89
C LYS A 233 35.45 -16.38 -34.03
N LEU A 234 35.17 -17.09 -32.96
CA LEU A 234 36.18 -17.68 -32.05
C LEU A 234 36.57 -19.12 -32.48
N GLY A 235 36.04 -19.63 -33.58
CA GLY A 235 36.34 -20.97 -34.09
C GLY A 235 35.63 -22.12 -33.35
N LYS A 236 34.68 -21.82 -32.48
CA LYS A 236 33.86 -22.78 -31.73
C LYS A 236 32.62 -23.15 -32.54
N ILE A 237 32.83 -23.88 -33.66
CA ILE A 237 31.79 -24.14 -34.63
C ILE A 237 30.64 -25.02 -34.08
N PRO A 238 30.89 -26.10 -33.30
CA PRO A 238 29.80 -26.93 -32.78
C PRO A 238 28.84 -26.11 -31.87
N GLU A 239 29.39 -25.25 -31.00
CA GLU A 239 28.60 -24.41 -30.13
C GLU A 239 27.84 -23.33 -30.89
N ALA A 240 28.42 -22.81 -31.97
CA ALA A 240 27.75 -21.86 -32.84
C ALA A 240 26.57 -22.50 -33.58
N VAL A 241 26.70 -23.73 -34.09
CA VAL A 241 25.62 -24.47 -34.74
C VAL A 241 24.47 -24.71 -33.80
N LEU A 242 24.75 -25.19 -32.59
CA LEU A 242 23.74 -25.44 -31.56
C LEU A 242 22.92 -24.19 -31.22
N ASP A 243 23.59 -23.04 -31.09
CA ASP A 243 22.90 -21.77 -30.83
C ASP A 243 22.10 -21.27 -32.06
N CYS A 244 22.59 -21.49 -33.31
CA CYS A 244 21.85 -21.18 -34.53
C CYS A 244 20.57 -22.02 -34.65
N ASP A 245 20.66 -23.32 -34.41
CA ASP A 245 19.51 -24.24 -34.46
C ASP A 245 18.47 -23.87 -33.41
N THR A 246 18.95 -23.55 -32.19
CA THR A 246 18.05 -23.11 -31.13
C THR A 246 17.41 -21.76 -31.43
N ALA A 247 18.14 -20.81 -32.03
CA ALA A 247 17.60 -19.51 -32.42
C ALA A 247 16.52 -19.66 -33.52
N ALA A 248 16.76 -20.54 -34.51
CA ALA A 248 15.78 -20.85 -35.56
C ALA A 248 14.48 -21.46 -34.95
N LEU A 249 14.60 -22.33 -33.94
CA LEU A 249 13.45 -22.95 -33.27
C LEU A 249 12.64 -21.95 -32.43
N LEU A 250 13.27 -20.91 -31.87
CA LEU A 250 12.61 -19.93 -31.00
C LEU A 250 11.90 -18.81 -31.77
N GLY A 251 12.34 -18.48 -32.97
CA GLY A 251 11.73 -17.44 -33.76
C GLY A 251 12.40 -17.30 -35.14
N ASP A 252 11.80 -17.74 -36.17
CA ASP A 252 12.08 -17.59 -37.62
C ASP A 252 13.30 -16.67 -37.92
N SER A 253 14.47 -17.01 -37.37
CA SER A 253 15.69 -16.20 -37.49
C SER A 253 16.42 -16.55 -38.78
N VAL A 254 16.10 -15.84 -39.84
CA VAL A 254 16.76 -15.94 -41.15
C VAL A 254 18.29 -15.75 -41.04
N GLU A 255 18.69 -14.86 -40.12
CA GLU A 255 20.13 -14.59 -39.88
C GLU A 255 20.84 -15.79 -39.23
N ALA A 256 20.15 -16.50 -38.30
CA ALA A 256 20.71 -17.69 -37.66
C ALA A 256 20.84 -18.86 -38.68
N GLU A 257 19.82 -19.05 -39.55
CA GLU A 257 19.88 -20.04 -40.60
C GLU A 257 21.01 -19.72 -41.61
N ALA A 258 21.12 -18.48 -42.06
CA ALA A 258 22.17 -18.04 -42.95
C ALA A 258 23.59 -18.18 -42.33
N LEU A 259 23.72 -17.97 -41.04
CA LEU A 259 24.95 -18.21 -40.32
C LEU A 259 25.27 -19.71 -40.27
N ASN A 260 24.28 -20.55 -39.92
CA ASN A 260 24.44 -22.00 -39.88
C ASN A 260 24.86 -22.55 -41.22
N ASP A 261 24.20 -22.17 -42.36
CA ASP A 261 24.58 -22.57 -43.70
C ASP A 261 26.02 -22.20 -44.06
N ARG A 262 26.50 -21.09 -43.56
CA ARG A 262 27.87 -20.62 -43.80
C ARG A 262 28.92 -21.41 -43.01
N ILE A 263 28.65 -21.74 -41.73
CA ILE A 263 29.62 -22.40 -40.85
C ILE A 263 29.52 -23.93 -40.87
N ASN A 264 28.37 -24.46 -41.30
CA ASN A 264 28.05 -25.87 -41.33
C ASN A 264 27.31 -26.20 -42.67
N PRO A 265 27.95 -26.00 -43.83
CA PRO A 265 27.31 -26.21 -45.12
C PRO A 265 26.93 -27.68 -45.31
N VAL A 266 25.85 -27.90 -46.05
CA VAL A 266 25.48 -29.22 -46.53
C VAL A 266 26.54 -29.70 -47.50
N THR A 267 27.08 -30.88 -47.25
CA THR A 267 28.07 -31.53 -48.07
C THR A 267 27.53 -32.85 -48.59
N LYS A 268 27.90 -33.17 -49.85
CA LYS A 268 27.57 -34.46 -50.47
C LYS A 268 28.72 -35.41 -50.19
N HIS A 269 28.42 -36.55 -49.64
CA HIS A 269 29.38 -37.66 -49.54
C HIS A 269 28.76 -38.93 -50.08
N ILE A 270 29.63 -39.84 -50.46
CA ILE A 270 29.16 -41.14 -50.97
C ILE A 270 28.68 -41.95 -49.76
N ALA A 271 27.39 -42.26 -49.76
CA ALA A 271 26.78 -43.08 -48.71
C ALA A 271 27.10 -44.56 -48.94
N TYR A 272 26.90 -45.01 -50.16
CA TYR A 272 27.23 -46.39 -50.62
C TYR A 272 27.39 -46.45 -52.12
N TYR A 273 27.75 -47.60 -52.58
CA TYR A 273 27.80 -47.89 -54.02
C TYR A 273 26.74 -48.90 -54.41
N GLU A 274 26.08 -48.71 -55.54
CA GLU A 274 25.05 -49.58 -56.10
C GLU A 274 25.42 -50.06 -57.48
N THR A 275 24.79 -51.16 -57.95
CA THR A 275 24.89 -51.57 -59.32
C THR A 275 23.79 -50.88 -60.11
N ARG A 276 24.13 -50.10 -61.14
CA ARG A 276 23.20 -49.40 -62.03
C ARG A 276 23.03 -50.13 -63.29
N CYS A 277 21.79 -50.47 -63.68
CA CYS A 277 21.39 -51.13 -64.93
C CYS A 277 21.32 -50.09 -66.05
N CYS A 278 21.36 -50.61 -67.34
CA CYS A 278 21.37 -49.70 -68.47
C CYS A 278 20.03 -49.05 -68.82
N ASP A 279 18.95 -49.48 -68.19
CA ASP A 279 17.65 -48.80 -68.22
C ASP A 279 17.48 -47.75 -67.13
N GLY A 280 18.52 -47.52 -66.35
CA GLY A 280 18.51 -46.56 -65.20
C GLY A 280 18.00 -47.10 -63.90
N THR A 281 17.59 -48.38 -63.86
CA THR A 281 17.20 -49.02 -62.56
C THR A 281 18.45 -49.49 -61.82
N THR A 282 18.29 -49.83 -60.52
CA THR A 282 19.35 -50.28 -59.62
C THR A 282 19.16 -51.76 -59.26
N SER A 283 20.24 -52.48 -59.01
CA SER A 283 20.22 -53.88 -58.58
C SER A 283 21.16 -54.14 -57.44
N ASP A 284 20.70 -54.89 -56.45
CA ASP A 284 21.52 -55.37 -55.32
C ASP A 284 22.41 -56.55 -55.67
N ALA A 285 22.25 -57.08 -56.87
CA ALA A 285 23.05 -58.23 -57.32
C ALA A 285 24.48 -57.82 -57.73
N THR A 286 25.47 -58.57 -57.21
CA THR A 286 26.90 -58.26 -57.38
C THR A 286 27.60 -59.25 -58.32
N GLY A 287 26.85 -60.04 -59.12
CA GLY A 287 27.44 -61.10 -59.92
C GLY A 287 26.73 -61.32 -61.25
N ARG A 288 27.06 -62.46 -61.86
CA ARG A 288 26.50 -62.88 -63.17
C ARG A 288 24.98 -62.92 -63.10
N GLY A 289 24.33 -62.14 -63.97
CA GLY A 289 22.90 -62.03 -64.02
C GLY A 289 22.35 -60.76 -63.43
N ALA A 290 23.15 -59.89 -62.77
CA ALA A 290 22.74 -58.56 -62.38
C ALA A 290 22.19 -57.79 -63.56
N CYS A 291 21.08 -57.10 -63.41
CA CYS A 291 20.40 -56.34 -64.49
C CYS A 291 20.04 -57.11 -65.76
N SER A 292 19.92 -58.47 -65.70
CA SER A 292 19.69 -59.32 -66.93
C SER A 292 18.37 -58.98 -67.63
N HIS A 293 17.36 -58.46 -66.93
CA HIS A 293 16.09 -57.98 -67.48
C HIS A 293 16.04 -56.49 -67.75
N HIS A 294 17.16 -55.78 -67.52
CA HIS A 294 17.27 -54.31 -67.48
C HIS A 294 18.37 -53.83 -68.45
N GLY A 295 18.60 -54.56 -69.49
CA GLY A 295 19.58 -54.18 -70.51
C GLY A 295 21.05 -54.43 -70.15
N GLY A 296 21.31 -55.15 -69.05
CA GLY A 296 22.65 -55.39 -68.50
C GLY A 296 23.13 -54.34 -67.57
N VAL A 297 24.34 -54.56 -66.99
CA VAL A 297 24.95 -53.61 -66.07
C VAL A 297 25.69 -52.52 -66.85
N CYS A 298 25.33 -51.24 -66.57
CA CYS A 298 26.02 -50.09 -67.11
C CYS A 298 27.16 -49.61 -66.19
N GLU A 299 26.93 -49.68 -64.87
CA GLU A 299 27.93 -49.26 -63.88
C GLU A 299 27.84 -50.16 -62.64
N TRP A 300 28.94 -50.82 -62.26
CA TRP A 300 28.98 -51.75 -61.12
C TRP A 300 29.11 -51.06 -59.79
N HIS A 301 29.65 -49.87 -59.77
CA HIS A 301 29.90 -49.08 -58.52
C HIS A 301 29.43 -47.64 -58.72
N ALA A 302 28.17 -47.46 -59.08
CA ALA A 302 27.58 -46.15 -59.20
C ALA A 302 27.49 -45.53 -57.74
N PRO A 303 28.09 -44.37 -57.50
CA PRO A 303 28.03 -43.76 -56.18
C PRO A 303 26.63 -43.21 -55.90
N VAL A 304 26.10 -43.59 -54.79
CA VAL A 304 24.89 -42.96 -54.16
C VAL A 304 25.34 -41.92 -53.23
N TYR A 305 24.90 -40.70 -53.41
CA TYR A 305 25.26 -39.55 -52.53
C TYR A 305 24.19 -39.30 -51.55
N GLU A 306 24.62 -39.02 -50.29
CA GLU A 306 23.80 -38.52 -49.24
C GLU A 306 24.24 -37.10 -48.89
N GLU A 307 23.29 -36.27 -48.61
CA GLU A 307 23.56 -34.90 -48.14
C GLU A 307 23.48 -34.87 -46.62
N SER A 308 24.52 -34.44 -45.97
CA SER A 308 24.52 -34.22 -44.53
C SER A 308 25.36 -33.02 -44.16
N ARG A 309 25.10 -32.52 -42.97
CA ARG A 309 25.94 -31.49 -42.33
C ARG A 309 26.98 -32.16 -41.43
N LYS A 310 28.09 -31.50 -41.22
CA LYS A 310 29.17 -32.03 -40.35
C LYS A 310 28.76 -32.05 -38.87
N TYR A 311 27.99 -31.07 -38.46
CA TYR A 311 27.51 -30.95 -37.12
C TYR A 311 25.99 -30.97 -37.16
N GLU A 312 25.38 -32.02 -36.60
CA GLU A 312 23.94 -32.23 -36.42
C GLU A 312 23.63 -32.36 -34.96
#